data_ea3ea2c8660635bfb8161fb1022aa55b
#
_entry.id   ea3ea2c8660635bfb8161fb1022aa55b
#
_cell.length_a   1.000
_cell.length_b   1.000
_cell.length_c   1.000
_cell.angle_alpha   90.00
_cell.angle_beta   90.00
_cell.angle_gamma   90.00
#
_symmetry.space_group_name_H-M   'P 1'
#
loop_
_entity.id
_entity.type
_entity.pdbx_description
1 polymer ?
#
loop_
_entity_poly.entity_id
_entity_poly.type
_entity_poly.pdbx_seq_one_letter_code
_entity_poly.pdbx_strand_id
1 'polypeptide(L)'
;MKTFKYTFTLFLLMMACLAFAQIPSAETGTFALTNAKIETITNGTIENGTLVIADGKITDVGTSVSIPQGVKTIDCTGMTIYPGMIDGGTQIGLVEVSSDPRTRDNNEIGDVIPHIQALTAVNPSSVIHPVTRVNGVTTALTMPSGGLFPGTAALINLHGYTPDQMYAGFKGVVLNFPATGRRGRWDRRSDEDIKKAAEKELKQLNDVWAKAVQYHKIDSASGGKDQPYYPEMEAMLPVVRGEMKLLVNVNSANDIKSALEWIDKKGADAILCGAAEGWRVAKEIAEAGVPVITGPVLSNPTRDYDRYDRPYANAGIMQKAGVKVAIRTNEVENTRNLPYHAGFAATYGMGKEEALKAVTLVPAEIFGVADKYGSLEKGKMANLFVTTGDPFETKTQVKYVFIDGWNIPMVSRHTQLYEEYLNRAPGVEK
;
A
#
# COMPACT_ATOMS: atom_id res chain seq x y z
N MET A 1 4.98 -25.36 58.31
CA MET A 1 5.50 -26.06 57.11
C MET A 1 4.45 -26.36 56.02
N LYS A 2 3.23 -26.75 56.34
CA LYS A 2 2.19 -27.03 55.33
C LYS A 2 1.72 -25.74 54.59
N THR A 3 1.53 -24.64 55.30
CA THR A 3 1.13 -23.34 54.70
C THR A 3 2.16 -22.75 53.73
N PHE A 4 3.44 -22.93 54.00
CA PHE A 4 4.54 -22.45 53.12
C PHE A 4 4.57 -23.22 51.76
N LYS A 5 4.24 -24.51 51.79
CA LYS A 5 4.14 -25.32 50.56
C LYS A 5 3.00 -24.86 49.65
N TYR A 6 1.85 -24.53 50.22
CA TYR A 6 0.71 -24.08 49.43
C TYR A 6 0.89 -22.69 48.85
N THR A 7 1.52 -21.76 49.58
CA THR A 7 1.88 -20.42 49.05
C THR A 7 2.93 -20.51 47.94
N PHE A 8 3.92 -21.39 48.05
CA PHE A 8 4.91 -21.58 46.99
C PHE A 8 4.33 -22.22 45.74
N THR A 9 3.42 -23.20 45.90
CA THR A 9 2.72 -23.84 44.77
C THR A 9 1.78 -22.85 44.08
N LEU A 10 1.09 -21.99 44.84
CA LEU A 10 0.21 -20.95 44.28
C LEU A 10 1.03 -19.88 43.52
N PHE A 11 2.19 -19.52 44.01
CA PHE A 11 3.12 -18.58 43.35
C PHE A 11 3.72 -19.16 42.08
N LEU A 12 4.05 -20.46 42.05
CA LEU A 12 4.48 -21.17 40.84
C LEU A 12 3.36 -21.30 39.80
N LEU A 13 2.12 -21.57 40.24
CA LEU A 13 0.96 -21.57 39.34
C LEU A 13 0.67 -20.19 38.80
N MET A 14 0.81 -19.13 39.60
CA MET A 14 0.62 -17.74 39.14
C MET A 14 1.72 -17.32 38.16
N MET A 15 2.97 -17.73 38.37
CA MET A 15 4.06 -17.53 37.40
C MET A 15 3.85 -18.34 36.10
N ALA A 16 3.32 -19.55 36.18
CA ALA A 16 2.99 -20.33 35.01
C ALA A 16 1.83 -19.70 34.19
N CYS A 17 0.85 -19.07 34.84
CA CYS A 17 -0.21 -18.32 34.17
C CYS A 17 0.26 -17.03 33.48
N LEU A 18 1.38 -16.43 33.94
CA LEU A 18 1.97 -15.25 33.31
C LEU A 18 2.84 -15.59 32.09
N ALA A 19 3.13 -16.87 31.85
CA ALA A 19 3.86 -17.34 30.67
C ALA A 19 2.99 -17.50 29.42
N PHE A 20 1.67 -17.24 29.50
CA PHE A 20 0.76 -17.36 28.37
C PHE A 20 0.72 -16.08 27.55
N ALA A 21 1.21 -16.20 26.32
CA ALA A 21 0.95 -15.35 25.16
C ALA A 21 1.60 -13.95 25.16
N GLN A 22 2.89 -13.84 25.34
CA GLN A 22 3.57 -12.71 24.71
C GLN A 22 3.67 -12.99 23.20
N ILE A 23 3.01 -12.15 22.39
CA ILE A 23 3.26 -12.12 20.94
C ILE A 23 4.77 -11.85 20.80
N PRO A 24 5.52 -12.70 20.05
CA PRO A 24 6.93 -12.45 19.86
C PRO A 24 7.17 -11.04 19.34
N SER A 25 8.09 -10.32 19.94
CA SER A 25 8.48 -8.99 19.45
C SER A 25 9.32 -9.11 18.18
N ALA A 26 9.27 -8.09 17.32
CA ALA A 26 10.19 -8.00 16.20
C ALA A 26 11.64 -7.90 16.72
N GLU A 27 12.57 -8.54 16.00
CA GLU A 27 13.99 -8.57 16.37
C GLU A 27 14.77 -7.55 15.55
N THR A 28 15.59 -6.74 16.22
CA THR A 28 16.60 -5.89 15.57
C THR A 28 17.96 -6.56 15.59
N GLY A 29 18.84 -6.14 14.69
CA GLY A 29 20.22 -6.62 14.67
C GLY A 29 20.79 -6.69 13.26
N THR A 30 21.93 -7.37 13.19
CA THR A 30 22.56 -7.72 11.92
C THR A 30 22.20 -9.15 11.54
N PHE A 31 21.72 -9.34 10.32
CA PHE A 31 21.30 -10.63 9.80
C PHE A 31 22.02 -10.95 8.49
N ALA A 32 22.34 -12.22 8.27
CA ALA A 32 22.80 -12.73 7.00
C ALA A 32 21.84 -13.84 6.51
N LEU A 33 21.17 -13.60 5.39
CA LEU A 33 20.35 -14.60 4.71
C LEU A 33 21.21 -15.27 3.65
N THR A 34 21.45 -16.57 3.79
CA THR A 34 22.42 -17.32 2.98
C THR A 34 21.75 -18.38 2.14
N ASN A 35 22.46 -18.83 1.08
CA ASN A 35 22.04 -19.93 0.20
C ASN A 35 20.68 -19.72 -0.48
N ALA A 36 20.28 -18.47 -0.66
CA ALA A 36 18.98 -18.12 -1.24
C ALA A 36 19.06 -17.88 -2.74
N LYS A 37 17.98 -18.14 -3.42
CA LYS A 37 17.68 -17.45 -4.68
C LYS A 37 17.25 -16.02 -4.36
N ILE A 38 17.80 -14.99 -5.02
CA ILE A 38 17.51 -13.59 -4.74
C ILE A 38 16.99 -12.91 -6.00
N GLU A 39 15.74 -12.48 -5.99
CA GLU A 39 15.13 -11.70 -7.06
C GLU A 39 15.36 -10.20 -6.78
N THR A 40 16.39 -9.63 -7.41
CA THR A 40 16.79 -8.25 -7.10
C THR A 40 15.87 -7.20 -7.73
N ILE A 41 15.13 -7.55 -8.74
CA ILE A 41 14.28 -6.72 -9.63
C ILE A 41 15.11 -5.91 -10.63
N THR A 42 16.16 -5.23 -10.20
CA THR A 42 16.97 -4.31 -11.05
C THR A 42 18.18 -4.99 -11.67
N ASN A 43 18.77 -5.97 -10.98
CA ASN A 43 20.01 -6.63 -11.38
C ASN A 43 19.83 -8.12 -11.72
N GLY A 44 18.59 -8.52 -12.04
CA GLY A 44 18.26 -9.91 -12.34
C GLY A 44 18.23 -10.80 -11.10
N THR A 45 18.28 -12.11 -11.35
CA THR A 45 18.23 -13.15 -10.31
C THR A 45 19.63 -13.58 -9.92
N ILE A 46 19.90 -13.69 -8.63
CA ILE A 46 21.11 -14.28 -8.07
C ILE A 46 20.77 -15.67 -7.55
N GLU A 47 21.32 -16.71 -8.18
CA GLU A 47 21.19 -18.07 -7.67
C GLU A 47 22.20 -18.31 -6.53
N ASN A 48 21.77 -18.97 -5.45
CA ASN A 48 22.62 -19.28 -4.29
C ASN A 48 23.36 -18.06 -3.72
N GLY A 49 22.63 -16.98 -3.52
CA GLY A 49 23.17 -15.72 -3.03
C GLY A 49 23.13 -15.56 -1.51
N THR A 50 23.81 -14.54 -1.05
CA THR A 50 23.76 -14.04 0.35
C THR A 50 23.36 -12.58 0.36
N LEU A 51 22.48 -12.21 1.31
CA LEU A 51 22.06 -10.84 1.57
C LEU A 51 22.33 -10.53 3.03
N VAL A 52 23.02 -9.40 3.30
CA VAL A 52 23.34 -8.96 4.66
C VAL A 52 22.56 -7.69 5.00
N ILE A 53 21.94 -7.71 6.16
CA ILE A 53 21.16 -6.61 6.74
C ILE A 53 21.91 -6.09 7.97
N ALA A 54 22.13 -4.78 8.03
CA ALA A 54 22.62 -4.08 9.23
C ALA A 54 22.05 -2.66 9.25
N ASP A 55 21.80 -2.13 10.43
CA ASP A 55 21.27 -0.77 10.66
C ASP A 55 20.04 -0.44 9.80
N GLY A 56 19.12 -1.42 9.67
CA GLY A 56 17.89 -1.26 8.90
C GLY A 56 18.04 -1.38 7.38
N LYS A 57 19.27 -1.56 6.86
CA LYS A 57 19.59 -1.51 5.43
C LYS A 57 20.21 -2.80 4.92
N ILE A 58 20.10 -3.01 3.61
CA ILE A 58 20.89 -4.00 2.89
C ILE A 58 22.31 -3.46 2.77
N THR A 59 23.25 -4.08 3.45
CA THR A 59 24.65 -3.67 3.41
C THR A 59 25.44 -4.36 2.33
N ASP A 60 25.04 -5.57 1.96
CA ASP A 60 25.63 -6.31 0.85
C ASP A 60 24.65 -7.36 0.30
N VAL A 61 24.76 -7.66 -1.01
CA VAL A 61 23.97 -8.68 -1.71
C VAL A 61 24.74 -9.23 -2.91
N GLY A 62 24.85 -10.56 -3.03
CA GLY A 62 25.60 -11.19 -4.10
C GLY A 62 25.91 -12.66 -3.85
N THR A 63 26.71 -13.27 -4.73
CA THR A 63 27.18 -14.65 -4.59
C THR A 63 28.42 -14.81 -3.72
N SER A 64 29.19 -13.74 -3.53
CA SER A 64 30.47 -13.74 -2.79
C SER A 64 30.47 -12.65 -1.74
N VAL A 65 29.49 -12.71 -0.84
CA VAL A 65 29.33 -11.72 0.25
C VAL A 65 30.08 -12.17 1.49
N SER A 66 30.89 -11.27 2.07
CA SER A 66 31.56 -11.53 3.35
C SER A 66 30.59 -11.32 4.52
N ILE A 67 30.39 -12.36 5.32
CA ILE A 67 29.53 -12.29 6.51
C ILE A 67 30.40 -11.85 7.70
N PRO A 68 30.07 -10.70 8.35
CA PRO A 68 30.80 -10.28 9.54
C PRO A 68 30.69 -11.29 10.68
N GLN A 69 31.71 -11.34 11.56
CA GLN A 69 31.69 -12.25 12.70
C GLN A 69 30.58 -11.89 13.70
N GLY A 70 29.88 -12.91 14.23
CA GLY A 70 28.81 -12.71 15.22
C GLY A 70 27.45 -12.33 14.66
N VAL A 71 27.29 -12.31 13.31
CA VAL A 71 26.00 -12.04 12.65
C VAL A 71 25.06 -13.24 12.79
N LYS A 72 23.78 -12.98 13.07
CA LYS A 72 22.73 -14.00 13.06
C LYS A 72 22.49 -14.49 11.64
N THR A 73 22.88 -15.72 11.35
CA THR A 73 22.74 -16.31 10.01
C THR A 73 21.44 -17.10 9.92
N ILE A 74 20.70 -16.89 8.81
CA ILE A 74 19.47 -17.59 8.45
C ILE A 74 19.76 -18.35 7.16
N ASP A 75 19.70 -19.68 7.20
CA ASP A 75 19.85 -20.51 6.01
C ASP A 75 18.53 -20.51 5.21
N CYS A 76 18.59 -20.02 3.99
CA CYS A 76 17.48 -19.90 3.06
C CYS A 76 17.59 -20.91 1.91
N THR A 77 18.26 -22.06 2.10
CA THR A 77 18.38 -23.11 1.09
C THR A 77 17.00 -23.53 0.55
N GLY A 78 16.82 -23.48 -0.76
CA GLY A 78 15.55 -23.80 -1.42
C GLY A 78 14.47 -22.72 -1.30
N MET A 79 14.81 -21.54 -0.75
CA MET A 79 13.92 -20.38 -0.64
C MET A 79 14.36 -19.24 -1.55
N THR A 80 13.42 -18.35 -1.83
CA THR A 80 13.66 -17.15 -2.64
C THR A 80 13.40 -15.90 -1.81
N ILE A 81 14.31 -14.92 -1.91
CA ILE A 81 14.19 -13.60 -1.32
C ILE A 81 13.65 -12.62 -2.36
N TYR A 82 12.61 -11.88 -2.01
CA TYR A 82 12.00 -10.83 -2.81
C TYR A 82 12.03 -9.49 -2.07
N PRO A 83 12.08 -8.34 -2.76
CA PRO A 83 11.80 -7.06 -2.11
C PRO A 83 10.36 -7.03 -1.61
N GLY A 84 10.14 -6.34 -0.49
CA GLY A 84 8.82 -6.18 0.09
C GLY A 84 7.83 -5.58 -0.90
N MET A 85 6.62 -6.15 -0.97
CA MET A 85 5.56 -5.63 -1.83
C MET A 85 4.99 -4.34 -1.28
N ILE A 86 4.61 -3.44 -2.19
CA ILE A 86 4.03 -2.12 -1.91
C ILE A 86 2.61 -2.09 -2.49
N ASP A 87 1.59 -2.03 -1.63
CA ASP A 87 0.22 -1.80 -2.08
C ASP A 87 0.03 -0.33 -2.45
N GLY A 88 -0.31 -0.08 -3.73
CA GLY A 88 -0.47 1.27 -4.26
C GLY A 88 -1.68 2.05 -3.74
N GLY A 89 -2.54 1.45 -2.91
CA GLY A 89 -3.67 2.17 -2.32
C GLY A 89 -4.68 1.27 -1.59
N THR A 90 -4.87 1.57 -0.33
CA THR A 90 -5.72 0.84 0.61
C THR A 90 -6.21 1.79 1.71
N GLN A 91 -6.99 1.31 2.65
CA GLN A 91 -7.38 2.03 3.87
C GLN A 91 -6.85 1.32 5.13
N ILE A 92 -5.79 0.53 4.98
CA ILE A 92 -5.15 -0.19 6.08
C ILE A 92 -4.68 0.78 7.16
N GLY A 93 -4.96 0.45 8.42
CA GLY A 93 -4.66 1.31 9.56
C GLY A 93 -5.66 2.43 9.83
N LEU A 94 -6.60 2.70 8.90
CA LEU A 94 -7.70 3.68 9.06
C LEU A 94 -9.05 3.00 9.32
N VAL A 95 -9.16 1.71 9.06
CA VAL A 95 -10.39 0.94 9.25
C VAL A 95 -10.02 -0.37 9.90
N GLU A 96 -10.69 -0.71 11.01
CA GLU A 96 -10.48 -1.98 11.72
C GLU A 96 -11.57 -3.00 11.39
N VAL A 97 -12.83 -2.58 11.48
CA VAL A 97 -14.01 -3.40 11.18
C VAL A 97 -14.89 -2.63 10.22
N SER A 98 -14.91 -3.00 8.95
CA SER A 98 -15.60 -2.26 7.88
C SER A 98 -17.11 -2.06 8.14
N SER A 99 -17.75 -2.95 8.90
CA SER A 99 -19.18 -2.85 9.27
C SER A 99 -19.46 -1.98 10.49
N ASP A 100 -18.46 -1.58 11.28
CA ASP A 100 -18.62 -0.74 12.47
C ASP A 100 -18.08 0.68 12.23
N PRO A 101 -18.97 1.69 12.06
CA PRO A 101 -18.56 3.08 11.80
C PRO A 101 -17.62 3.67 12.85
N ARG A 102 -17.66 3.19 14.10
CA ARG A 102 -16.82 3.69 15.21
C ARG A 102 -15.34 3.31 15.08
N THR A 103 -15.02 2.41 14.17
CA THR A 103 -13.67 1.91 13.92
C THR A 103 -13.15 2.36 12.54
N ARG A 104 -13.75 3.41 11.98
CA ARG A 104 -13.48 3.89 10.63
C ARG A 104 -13.04 5.35 10.67
N ASP A 105 -11.73 5.57 10.56
CA ASP A 105 -11.07 6.88 10.55
C ASP A 105 -10.63 7.30 9.14
N ASN A 106 -11.22 6.67 8.12
CA ASN A 106 -10.90 6.92 6.72
C ASN A 106 -11.72 8.05 6.08
N ASN A 107 -12.71 8.59 6.78
CA ASN A 107 -13.61 9.62 6.26
C ASN A 107 -13.98 10.62 7.34
N GLU A 108 -13.75 11.91 7.05
CA GLU A 108 -14.10 13.03 7.92
C GLU A 108 -15.23 13.87 7.32
N ILE A 109 -15.83 14.73 8.16
CA ILE A 109 -16.90 15.63 7.74
C ILE A 109 -16.31 16.77 6.90
N GLY A 110 -16.79 16.88 5.67
CA GLY A 110 -16.40 17.93 4.71
C GLY A 110 -16.16 17.36 3.32
N ASP A 111 -16.37 18.22 2.33
CA ASP A 111 -16.19 17.85 0.93
C ASP A 111 -14.81 18.24 0.38
N VAL A 112 -14.24 19.32 0.95
CA VAL A 112 -12.93 19.86 0.58
C VAL A 112 -12.10 20.02 1.85
N ILE A 113 -11.38 18.96 2.22
CA ILE A 113 -10.60 18.87 3.45
C ILE A 113 -9.18 18.31 3.20
N PRO A 114 -8.43 18.82 2.21
CA PRO A 114 -7.10 18.30 1.86
C PRO A 114 -6.10 18.35 3.01
N HIS A 115 -6.33 19.19 4.02
CA HIS A 115 -5.51 19.34 5.23
C HIS A 115 -5.63 18.19 6.22
N ILE A 116 -6.68 17.37 6.13
CA ILE A 116 -6.82 16.14 6.93
C ILE A 116 -5.79 15.11 6.44
N GLN A 117 -4.99 14.61 7.36
CA GLN A 117 -3.89 13.71 7.04
C GLN A 117 -4.17 12.28 7.49
N ALA A 118 -4.25 11.35 6.56
CA ALA A 118 -4.41 9.93 6.87
C ALA A 118 -3.34 9.41 7.85
N LEU A 119 -2.10 9.88 7.72
CA LEU A 119 -1.00 9.45 8.58
C LEU A 119 -1.32 9.60 10.07
N THR A 120 -1.93 10.72 10.47
CA THR A 120 -2.23 10.99 11.89
C THR A 120 -3.33 10.08 12.47
N ALA A 121 -4.16 9.51 11.61
CA ALA A 121 -5.23 8.59 11.97
C ALA A 121 -4.82 7.11 11.90
N VAL A 122 -3.63 6.81 11.39
CA VAL A 122 -3.14 5.42 11.32
C VAL A 122 -3.06 4.81 12.70
N ASN A 123 -3.70 3.66 12.90
CA ASN A 123 -3.57 2.84 14.10
C ASN A 123 -2.38 1.87 13.97
N PRO A 124 -1.23 2.11 14.64
CA PRO A 124 -0.07 1.20 14.56
C PRO A 124 -0.36 -0.19 15.13
N SER A 125 -1.34 -0.30 16.03
CA SER A 125 -1.75 -1.54 16.68
C SER A 125 -2.83 -2.31 15.94
N SER A 126 -3.19 -1.91 14.71
CA SER A 126 -4.17 -2.59 13.88
C SER A 126 -3.84 -4.08 13.74
N VAL A 127 -4.83 -4.93 14.00
CA VAL A 127 -4.71 -6.39 13.81
C VAL A 127 -4.55 -6.79 12.34
N ILE A 128 -4.84 -5.88 11.42
CA ILE A 128 -4.76 -6.11 9.97
C ILE A 128 -3.28 -6.04 9.50
N HIS A 129 -2.43 -5.24 10.14
CA HIS A 129 -1.01 -5.15 9.78
C HIS A 129 -0.30 -6.52 9.84
N PRO A 130 -0.34 -7.28 10.97
CA PRO A 130 0.24 -8.62 11.02
C PRO A 130 -0.37 -9.60 10.00
N VAL A 131 -1.67 -9.51 9.75
CA VAL A 131 -2.36 -10.36 8.74
C VAL A 131 -1.86 -10.06 7.32
N THR A 132 -1.54 -8.81 7.04
CA THR A 132 -1.11 -8.35 5.71
C THR A 132 0.37 -8.65 5.45
N ARG A 133 1.25 -8.32 6.39
CA ARG A 133 2.70 -8.47 6.22
C ARG A 133 3.17 -9.92 6.12
N VAL A 134 2.43 -10.89 6.69
CA VAL A 134 2.76 -12.32 6.56
C VAL A 134 2.61 -12.84 5.13
N ASN A 135 2.02 -12.08 4.21
CA ASN A 135 1.97 -12.39 2.78
C ASN A 135 3.00 -11.61 1.94
N GLY A 136 3.99 -10.98 2.60
CA GLY A 136 5.08 -10.26 1.91
C GLY A 136 4.77 -8.81 1.56
N VAL A 137 3.60 -8.27 1.93
CA VAL A 137 3.29 -6.85 1.81
C VAL A 137 3.92 -6.10 2.97
N THR A 138 4.92 -5.29 2.71
CA THR A 138 5.68 -4.56 3.74
C THR A 138 5.26 -3.10 3.88
N THR A 139 4.71 -2.55 2.79
CA THR A 139 4.45 -1.11 2.66
C THR A 139 3.12 -0.90 1.95
N ALA A 140 2.37 0.11 2.32
CA ALA A 140 1.08 0.41 1.70
C ALA A 140 0.81 1.93 1.67
N LEU A 141 0.18 2.42 0.61
CA LEU A 141 -0.37 3.76 0.57
C LEU A 141 -1.73 3.74 1.27
N THR A 142 -1.82 4.34 2.46
CA THR A 142 -3.10 4.48 3.15
C THR A 142 -3.79 5.78 2.73
N MET A 143 -5.05 5.66 2.28
CA MET A 143 -5.78 6.74 1.61
C MET A 143 -7.08 7.08 2.34
N PRO A 144 -7.35 8.38 2.59
CA PRO A 144 -8.67 8.80 3.05
C PRO A 144 -9.72 8.66 1.93
N SER A 145 -10.98 8.64 2.31
CA SER A 145 -12.13 8.56 1.38
C SER A 145 -13.19 9.61 1.73
N GLY A 146 -14.22 9.72 0.91
CA GLY A 146 -15.29 10.73 1.07
C GLY A 146 -15.12 11.88 0.08
N GLY A 147 -15.81 12.96 0.20
CA GLY A 147 -15.77 14.23 -0.51
C GLY A 147 -14.99 14.39 -1.83
N LEU A 148 -14.87 15.60 -2.29
CA LEU A 148 -14.08 15.92 -3.49
C LEU A 148 -12.57 15.86 -3.21
N PHE A 149 -12.13 16.45 -2.08
CA PHE A 149 -10.78 16.38 -1.56
C PHE A 149 -10.82 15.81 -0.14
N PRO A 150 -10.81 14.48 0.04
CA PRO A 150 -11.03 13.86 1.35
C PRO A 150 -9.85 13.97 2.31
N GLY A 151 -8.69 14.41 1.84
CA GLY A 151 -7.48 14.55 2.65
C GLY A 151 -6.20 14.19 1.92
N THR A 152 -5.14 14.05 2.70
CA THR A 152 -3.80 13.69 2.24
C THR A 152 -3.49 12.24 2.63
N ALA A 153 -3.20 11.40 1.65
CA ALA A 153 -2.75 10.03 1.81
C ALA A 153 -1.27 9.96 2.24
N ALA A 154 -0.87 8.85 2.84
CA ALA A 154 0.52 8.61 3.22
C ALA A 154 0.96 7.18 2.93
N LEU A 155 2.21 7.03 2.48
CA LEU A 155 2.86 5.73 2.36
C LEU A 155 3.38 5.31 3.74
N ILE A 156 3.03 4.12 4.19
CA ILE A 156 3.42 3.59 5.50
C ILE A 156 4.07 2.21 5.37
N ASN A 157 5.08 1.95 6.16
CA ASN A 157 5.58 0.60 6.45
C ASN A 157 4.64 -0.08 7.44
N LEU A 158 4.37 -1.37 7.25
CA LEU A 158 3.42 -2.12 8.09
C LEU A 158 4.05 -2.59 9.42
N HIS A 159 5.01 -1.82 9.94
CA HIS A 159 5.65 -2.01 11.23
C HIS A 159 6.07 -0.68 11.84
N GLY A 160 5.79 -0.49 13.13
CA GLY A 160 6.11 0.70 13.91
C GLY A 160 5.21 0.81 15.13
N TYR A 161 5.59 1.63 16.09
CA TYR A 161 4.80 1.89 17.31
C TYR A 161 4.03 3.22 17.25
N THR A 162 4.40 4.08 16.31
CA THR A 162 3.72 5.35 16.05
C THR A 162 3.52 5.55 14.56
N PRO A 163 2.53 6.35 14.13
CA PRO A 163 2.35 6.69 12.72
C PRO A 163 3.61 7.29 12.06
N ASP A 164 4.36 8.12 12.80
CA ASP A 164 5.60 8.74 12.30
C ASP A 164 6.70 7.70 12.05
N GLN A 165 6.82 6.67 12.89
CA GLN A 165 7.75 5.56 12.65
C GLN A 165 7.35 4.71 11.45
N MET A 166 6.06 4.63 11.16
CA MET A 166 5.54 3.89 10.01
C MET A 166 5.65 4.68 8.70
N TYR A 167 5.86 6.00 8.74
CA TYR A 167 5.92 6.84 7.55
C TYR A 167 7.07 6.46 6.61
N ALA A 168 6.74 6.11 5.37
CA ALA A 168 7.69 5.61 4.37
C ALA A 168 8.12 6.64 3.31
N GLY A 169 7.91 7.93 3.57
CA GLY A 169 8.53 9.02 2.79
C GLY A 169 7.68 9.62 1.66
N PHE A 170 6.41 9.25 1.50
CA PHE A 170 5.53 9.84 0.50
C PHE A 170 4.19 10.29 1.10
N LYS A 171 3.71 11.47 0.67
CA LYS A 171 2.36 11.98 0.86
C LYS A 171 1.79 12.50 -0.47
N GLY A 172 0.47 12.44 -0.62
CA GLY A 172 -0.22 12.99 -1.78
C GLY A 172 -1.66 13.37 -1.46
N VAL A 173 -2.11 14.51 -1.98
CA VAL A 173 -3.50 14.94 -1.80
C VAL A 173 -4.42 14.10 -2.66
N VAL A 174 -5.49 13.57 -2.08
CA VAL A 174 -6.48 12.77 -2.79
C VAL A 174 -7.53 13.68 -3.43
N LEU A 175 -7.83 13.42 -4.70
CA LEU A 175 -8.92 14.01 -5.46
C LEU A 175 -9.84 12.91 -5.98
N ASN A 176 -11.10 12.93 -5.61
CA ASN A 176 -12.14 12.14 -6.26
C ASN A 176 -12.64 12.91 -7.49
N PHE A 177 -12.18 12.55 -8.68
CA PHE A 177 -12.55 13.26 -9.89
C PHE A 177 -14.05 13.10 -10.17
N PRO A 178 -14.76 14.18 -10.58
CA PRO A 178 -16.19 14.15 -10.85
C PRO A 178 -16.57 13.04 -11.84
N ALA A 179 -17.49 12.17 -11.45
CA ALA A 179 -17.92 11.03 -12.26
C ALA A 179 -19.15 11.37 -13.10
N THR A 180 -19.05 11.18 -14.42
CA THR A 180 -20.15 11.42 -15.37
C THR A 180 -21.05 10.21 -15.57
N GLY A 181 -20.69 9.05 -15.01
CA GLY A 181 -21.43 7.80 -15.08
C GLY A 181 -22.03 7.36 -13.74
N ARG A 182 -22.87 6.34 -13.78
CA ARG A 182 -23.44 5.71 -12.57
C ARG A 182 -22.34 5.11 -11.72
N ARG A 183 -22.41 5.32 -10.40
CA ARG A 183 -21.44 4.80 -9.41
C ARG A 183 -21.64 3.30 -9.09
N GLY A 184 -22.58 2.64 -9.76
CA GLY A 184 -22.87 1.22 -9.58
C GLY A 184 -24.33 0.87 -9.90
N ARG A 185 -24.68 -0.42 -9.86
CA ARG A 185 -26.04 -0.92 -10.17
C ARG A 185 -27.12 -0.39 -9.21
N TRP A 186 -26.74 0.05 -8.04
CA TRP A 186 -27.63 0.62 -7.02
C TRP A 186 -27.87 2.13 -7.21
N ASP A 187 -27.11 2.81 -8.07
CA ASP A 187 -27.32 4.23 -8.37
C ASP A 187 -28.56 4.41 -9.27
N ARG A 188 -29.65 4.85 -8.65
CA ARG A 188 -30.96 5.01 -9.29
C ARG A 188 -31.23 6.41 -9.83
N ARG A 189 -30.24 7.32 -9.76
CA ARG A 189 -30.38 8.68 -10.29
C ARG A 189 -30.59 8.62 -11.81
N SER A 190 -31.30 9.62 -12.35
CA SER A 190 -31.42 9.78 -13.81
C SER A 190 -30.06 10.18 -14.40
N ASP A 191 -29.84 9.91 -15.67
CA ASP A 191 -28.60 10.31 -16.36
C ASP A 191 -28.44 11.84 -16.38
N GLU A 192 -29.57 12.59 -16.41
CA GLU A 192 -29.57 14.05 -16.30
C GLU A 192 -29.13 14.53 -14.93
N ASP A 193 -29.60 13.89 -13.85
CA ASP A 193 -29.19 14.23 -12.48
C ASP A 193 -27.71 13.92 -12.25
N ILE A 194 -27.22 12.79 -12.79
CA ILE A 194 -25.81 12.43 -12.73
C ILE A 194 -24.95 13.49 -13.45
N LYS A 195 -25.37 13.91 -14.66
CA LYS A 195 -24.67 14.93 -15.41
C LYS A 195 -24.65 16.27 -14.68
N LYS A 196 -25.79 16.72 -14.15
CA LYS A 196 -25.87 17.96 -13.36
C LYS A 196 -24.98 17.91 -12.10
N ALA A 197 -24.94 16.76 -11.42
CA ALA A 197 -24.07 16.56 -10.28
C ALA A 197 -22.59 16.66 -10.67
N ALA A 198 -22.19 15.98 -11.75
CA ALA A 198 -20.83 16.03 -12.28
C ALA A 198 -20.39 17.44 -12.69
N GLU A 199 -21.27 18.19 -13.37
CA GLU A 199 -21.02 19.59 -13.73
C GLU A 199 -20.81 20.49 -12.50
N LYS A 200 -21.61 20.28 -11.45
CA LYS A 200 -21.48 20.99 -10.17
C LYS A 200 -20.16 20.65 -9.49
N GLU A 201 -19.83 19.35 -9.40
CA GLU A 201 -18.57 18.89 -8.79
C GLU A 201 -17.35 19.40 -9.57
N LEU A 202 -17.41 19.41 -10.92
CA LEU A 202 -16.34 19.94 -11.77
C LEU A 202 -16.16 21.46 -11.60
N LYS A 203 -17.26 22.19 -11.45
CA LYS A 203 -17.20 23.62 -11.13
C LYS A 203 -16.53 23.84 -9.77
N GLN A 204 -16.91 23.08 -8.74
CA GLN A 204 -16.32 23.13 -7.41
C GLN A 204 -14.83 22.82 -7.45
N LEU A 205 -14.42 21.78 -8.18
CA LEU A 205 -13.01 21.43 -8.41
C LEU A 205 -12.23 22.61 -8.99
N ASN A 206 -12.77 23.24 -10.04
CA ASN A 206 -12.13 24.40 -10.66
C ASN A 206 -12.06 25.61 -9.73
N ASP A 207 -13.10 25.86 -8.93
CA ASP A 207 -13.14 26.95 -7.95
C ASP A 207 -12.09 26.73 -6.83
N VAL A 208 -11.97 25.50 -6.31
CA VAL A 208 -10.94 25.15 -5.31
C VAL A 208 -9.53 25.32 -5.89
N TRP A 209 -9.29 24.82 -7.09
CA TRP A 209 -7.99 24.98 -7.74
C TRP A 209 -7.63 26.45 -7.96
N ALA A 210 -8.58 27.24 -8.47
CA ALA A 210 -8.36 28.66 -8.68
C ALA A 210 -8.04 29.41 -7.37
N LYS A 211 -8.73 29.07 -6.28
CA LYS A 211 -8.45 29.61 -4.93
C LYS A 211 -7.05 29.22 -4.46
N ALA A 212 -6.64 27.97 -4.63
CA ALA A 212 -5.31 27.50 -4.24
C ALA A 212 -4.20 28.23 -5.03
N VAL A 213 -4.39 28.41 -6.34
CA VAL A 213 -3.47 29.19 -7.19
C VAL A 213 -3.40 30.65 -6.74
N GLN A 214 -4.56 31.27 -6.43
CA GLN A 214 -4.58 32.65 -5.92
C GLN A 214 -3.90 32.75 -4.56
N TYR A 215 -4.15 31.81 -3.66
CA TYR A 215 -3.52 31.72 -2.36
C TYR A 215 -2.00 31.61 -2.48
N HIS A 216 -1.50 30.74 -3.38
CA HIS A 216 -0.08 30.65 -3.69
C HIS A 216 0.51 31.96 -4.20
N LYS A 217 -0.18 32.69 -5.08
CA LYS A 217 0.31 33.98 -5.58
C LYS A 217 0.46 35.01 -4.46
N ILE A 218 -0.49 35.07 -3.53
CA ILE A 218 -0.46 35.97 -2.37
C ILE A 218 0.71 35.59 -1.45
N ASP A 219 0.81 34.29 -1.13
CA ASP A 219 1.88 33.73 -0.31
C ASP A 219 3.28 34.08 -0.87
N SER A 220 3.47 33.86 -2.16
CA SER A 220 4.72 34.18 -2.85
C SER A 220 5.02 35.69 -2.87
N ALA A 221 4.00 36.54 -3.01
CA ALA A 221 4.19 37.98 -3.06
C ALA A 221 4.46 38.59 -1.67
N SER A 222 3.84 38.03 -0.61
CA SER A 222 4.01 38.49 0.77
C SER A 222 5.18 37.86 1.52
N GLY A 223 5.81 36.83 0.94
CA GLY A 223 6.83 36.02 1.60
C GLY A 223 6.27 35.27 2.82
N GLY A 224 4.99 34.88 2.75
CA GLY A 224 4.28 34.17 3.81
C GLY A 224 3.84 35.05 4.99
N LYS A 225 3.92 36.39 4.86
CA LYS A 225 3.50 37.34 5.90
C LYS A 225 2.13 37.87 5.59
N ASP A 226 1.38 38.15 6.66
CA ASP A 226 0.07 38.86 6.64
C ASP A 226 -1.02 38.19 5.80
N GLN A 227 -0.88 36.86 5.49
CA GLN A 227 -1.89 36.08 4.81
C GLN A 227 -2.81 35.39 5.82
N PRO A 228 -4.15 35.50 5.68
CA PRO A 228 -5.07 34.71 6.49
C PRO A 228 -4.81 33.23 6.33
N TYR A 229 -4.75 32.49 7.45
CA TYR A 229 -4.53 31.03 7.43
C TYR A 229 -5.82 30.30 7.05
N TYR A 230 -5.78 29.59 5.92
CA TYR A 230 -6.84 28.70 5.47
C TYR A 230 -6.27 27.29 5.35
N PRO A 231 -6.58 26.37 6.29
CA PRO A 231 -5.98 25.01 6.31
C PRO A 231 -6.07 24.27 4.99
N GLU A 232 -7.23 24.40 4.31
CA GLU A 232 -7.47 23.75 3.01
C GLU A 232 -6.53 24.29 1.93
N MET A 233 -6.26 25.59 1.94
CA MET A 233 -5.38 26.22 0.95
C MET A 233 -3.90 25.96 1.27
N GLU A 234 -3.53 25.97 2.54
CA GLU A 234 -2.17 25.57 2.98
C GLU A 234 -1.82 24.16 2.53
N ALA A 235 -2.75 23.22 2.68
CA ALA A 235 -2.54 21.85 2.24
C ALA A 235 -2.43 21.70 0.71
N MET A 236 -3.00 22.65 -0.04
CA MET A 236 -2.92 22.68 -1.52
C MET A 236 -1.67 23.39 -2.03
N LEU A 237 -0.95 24.17 -1.24
CA LEU A 237 0.25 24.88 -1.68
C LEU A 237 1.31 23.95 -2.30
N PRO A 238 1.71 22.84 -1.65
CA PRO A 238 2.70 21.94 -2.24
C PRO A 238 2.23 21.33 -3.57
N VAL A 239 0.92 21.10 -3.72
CA VAL A 239 0.34 20.57 -4.97
C VAL A 239 0.45 21.60 -6.10
N VAL A 240 0.08 22.85 -5.84
CA VAL A 240 0.15 23.95 -6.83
C VAL A 240 1.58 24.28 -7.20
N ARG A 241 2.54 24.08 -6.28
CA ARG A 241 3.98 24.26 -6.52
C ARG A 241 4.64 23.09 -7.25
N GLY A 242 3.96 21.96 -7.44
CA GLY A 242 4.53 20.74 -8.00
C GLY A 242 5.45 19.99 -7.03
N GLU A 243 5.38 20.28 -5.74
CA GLU A 243 6.17 19.64 -4.68
C GLU A 243 5.48 18.39 -4.11
N MET A 244 4.17 18.26 -4.33
CA MET A 244 3.35 17.13 -3.88
C MET A 244 2.41 16.67 -4.99
N LYS A 245 2.31 15.35 -5.18
CA LYS A 245 1.44 14.76 -6.20
C LYS A 245 -0.03 14.78 -5.82
N LEU A 246 -0.87 14.91 -6.84
CA LEU A 246 -2.31 14.74 -6.73
C LEU A 246 -2.69 13.29 -7.07
N LEU A 247 -3.37 12.61 -6.15
CA LEU A 247 -3.88 11.25 -6.32
C LEU A 247 -5.31 11.30 -6.85
N VAL A 248 -5.48 11.13 -8.15
CA VAL A 248 -6.76 11.33 -8.84
C VAL A 248 -7.52 10.02 -8.96
N ASN A 249 -8.51 9.80 -8.11
CA ASN A 249 -9.42 8.65 -8.22
C ASN A 249 -10.37 8.83 -9.40
N VAL A 250 -10.24 7.96 -10.39
CA VAL A 250 -11.08 7.96 -11.61
C VAL A 250 -11.15 6.54 -12.19
N ASN A 251 -12.29 6.13 -12.76
CA ASN A 251 -12.49 4.75 -13.20
C ASN A 251 -13.00 4.59 -14.61
N SER A 252 -13.99 5.38 -15.07
CA SER A 252 -14.56 5.23 -16.40
C SER A 252 -13.66 5.81 -17.49
N ALA A 253 -13.69 5.25 -18.69
CA ALA A 253 -12.87 5.71 -19.82
C ALA A 253 -13.09 7.20 -20.14
N ASN A 254 -14.35 7.67 -20.09
CA ASN A 254 -14.66 9.07 -20.35
C ASN A 254 -14.14 9.99 -19.26
N ASP A 255 -14.31 9.60 -17.99
CA ASP A 255 -13.83 10.40 -16.86
C ASP A 255 -12.29 10.42 -16.82
N ILE A 256 -11.62 9.31 -17.21
CA ILE A 256 -10.16 9.28 -17.36
C ILE A 256 -9.69 10.32 -18.37
N LYS A 257 -10.32 10.39 -19.57
CA LYS A 257 -9.97 11.41 -20.58
C LYS A 257 -10.17 12.82 -20.04
N SER A 258 -11.32 13.09 -19.41
CA SER A 258 -11.59 14.39 -18.79
C SER A 258 -10.61 14.74 -17.68
N ALA A 259 -10.17 13.76 -16.87
CA ALA A 259 -9.17 13.96 -15.85
C ALA A 259 -7.79 14.29 -16.45
N LEU A 260 -7.36 13.59 -17.51
CA LEU A 260 -6.12 13.85 -18.21
C LEU A 260 -6.10 15.27 -18.82
N GLU A 261 -7.19 15.68 -19.48
CA GLU A 261 -7.34 17.05 -20.01
C GLU A 261 -7.28 18.10 -18.90
N TRP A 262 -7.91 17.82 -17.76
CA TRP A 262 -7.89 18.72 -16.60
C TRP A 262 -6.48 18.81 -15.99
N ILE A 263 -5.79 17.68 -15.82
CA ILE A 263 -4.42 17.60 -15.31
C ILE A 263 -3.47 18.41 -16.19
N ASP A 264 -3.50 18.20 -17.50
CA ASP A 264 -2.69 18.93 -18.48
C ASP A 264 -2.95 20.43 -18.42
N LYS A 265 -4.24 20.84 -18.50
CA LYS A 265 -4.65 22.24 -18.44
C LYS A 265 -4.24 22.95 -17.15
N LYS A 266 -4.14 22.23 -16.02
CA LYS A 266 -3.76 22.80 -14.73
C LYS A 266 -2.26 22.70 -14.46
N GLY A 267 -1.52 21.90 -15.23
CA GLY A 267 -0.10 21.62 -14.99
C GLY A 267 0.13 20.86 -13.68
N ALA A 268 -0.83 20.02 -13.25
CA ALA A 268 -0.75 19.30 -12.00
C ALA A 268 0.13 18.05 -12.13
N ASP A 269 1.05 17.82 -11.19
CA ASP A 269 1.76 16.54 -11.07
C ASP A 269 0.82 15.52 -10.41
N ALA A 270 0.35 14.54 -11.19
CA ALA A 270 -0.74 13.66 -10.78
C ALA A 270 -0.45 12.18 -11.02
N ILE A 271 -1.15 11.34 -10.27
CA ILE A 271 -1.21 9.89 -10.40
C ILE A 271 -2.68 9.52 -10.56
N LEU A 272 -3.05 8.78 -11.61
CA LEU A 272 -4.40 8.20 -11.71
C LEU A 272 -4.52 7.01 -10.77
N CYS A 273 -5.58 6.99 -9.97
CA CYS A 273 -5.88 5.91 -9.03
C CYS A 273 -7.20 5.23 -9.44
N GLY A 274 -7.17 3.88 -9.53
CA GLY A 274 -8.30 3.07 -9.99
C GLY A 274 -8.20 2.71 -11.47
N ALA A 275 -8.57 3.61 -12.34
CA ALA A 275 -8.54 3.44 -13.80
C ALA A 275 -9.10 2.08 -14.25
N ALA A 276 -10.28 1.69 -13.73
CA ALA A 276 -10.88 0.38 -14.00
C ALA A 276 -11.17 0.12 -15.50
N GLU A 277 -11.44 1.17 -16.27
CA GLU A 277 -11.56 1.12 -17.72
C GLU A 277 -10.32 1.67 -18.45
N GLY A 278 -9.16 1.74 -17.79
CA GLY A 278 -7.91 2.23 -18.37
C GLY A 278 -7.49 1.48 -19.64
N TRP A 279 -7.83 0.19 -19.74
CA TRP A 279 -7.61 -0.62 -20.92
C TRP A 279 -8.27 -0.08 -22.20
N ARG A 280 -9.33 0.72 -22.09
CA ARG A 280 -10.04 1.35 -23.23
C ARG A 280 -9.33 2.60 -23.75
N VAL A 281 -8.54 3.24 -22.90
CA VAL A 281 -7.89 4.54 -23.15
C VAL A 281 -6.38 4.48 -22.81
N ALA A 282 -5.81 3.29 -22.91
CA ALA A 282 -4.42 3.03 -22.52
C ALA A 282 -3.42 3.88 -23.32
N LYS A 283 -3.73 4.15 -24.61
CA LYS A 283 -2.89 4.97 -25.47
C LYS A 283 -2.91 6.44 -25.03
N GLU A 284 -4.08 6.98 -24.75
CA GLU A 284 -4.23 8.36 -24.29
C GLU A 284 -3.55 8.58 -22.92
N ILE A 285 -3.63 7.59 -22.02
CA ILE A 285 -2.90 7.65 -20.74
C ILE A 285 -1.37 7.64 -20.97
N ALA A 286 -0.90 6.78 -21.90
CA ALA A 286 0.53 6.70 -22.22
C ALA A 286 1.05 7.99 -22.85
N GLU A 287 0.28 8.59 -23.78
CA GLU A 287 0.60 9.87 -24.43
C GLU A 287 0.65 11.03 -23.43
N ALA A 288 -0.21 11.01 -22.41
CA ALA A 288 -0.21 12.00 -21.35
C ALA A 288 0.96 11.81 -20.35
N GLY A 289 1.63 10.67 -20.34
CA GLY A 289 2.76 10.39 -19.44
C GLY A 289 2.37 10.29 -17.96
N VAL A 290 1.08 10.19 -17.63
CA VAL A 290 0.59 10.14 -16.25
C VAL A 290 0.66 8.69 -15.74
N PRO A 291 1.33 8.42 -14.61
CA PRO A 291 1.38 7.07 -14.05
C PRO A 291 0.05 6.64 -13.46
N VAL A 292 -0.18 5.33 -13.41
CA VAL A 292 -1.44 4.73 -12.96
C VAL A 292 -1.19 3.77 -11.81
N ILE A 293 -2.02 3.86 -10.79
CA ILE A 293 -2.18 2.84 -9.74
C ILE A 293 -3.55 2.20 -9.96
N THR A 294 -3.57 1.01 -10.57
CA THR A 294 -4.81 0.33 -10.93
C THR A 294 -5.20 -0.76 -9.93
N GLY A 295 -6.49 -1.04 -9.84
CA GLY A 295 -7.05 -2.09 -8.99
C GLY A 295 -8.36 -1.65 -8.31
N PRO A 296 -9.05 -2.63 -7.68
CA PRO A 296 -8.67 -4.04 -7.52
C PRO A 296 -8.65 -4.84 -8.83
N VAL A 297 -7.63 -5.68 -9.02
CA VAL A 297 -7.56 -6.61 -10.17
C VAL A 297 -8.59 -7.73 -10.01
N LEU A 298 -8.71 -8.27 -8.80
CA LEU A 298 -9.72 -9.28 -8.44
C LEU A 298 -11.10 -8.61 -8.28
N SER A 299 -11.71 -8.24 -9.40
CA SER A 299 -13.01 -7.57 -9.42
C SER A 299 -13.86 -8.05 -10.61
N ASN A 300 -15.14 -7.67 -10.61
CA ASN A 300 -16.02 -7.87 -11.74
C ASN A 300 -15.82 -6.77 -12.80
N PRO A 301 -16.16 -7.03 -14.07
CA PRO A 301 -16.19 -6.00 -15.10
C PRO A 301 -17.04 -4.80 -14.72
N THR A 302 -16.62 -3.61 -15.13
CA THR A 302 -17.36 -2.36 -14.87
C THR A 302 -18.69 -2.28 -15.62
N ARG A 303 -18.79 -2.95 -16.76
CA ARG A 303 -20.01 -2.99 -17.59
C ARG A 303 -20.43 -4.43 -17.85
N ASP A 304 -21.74 -4.67 -17.89
CA ASP A 304 -22.32 -6.00 -18.04
C ASP A 304 -21.96 -6.71 -19.36
N TYR A 305 -21.66 -5.94 -20.41
CA TYR A 305 -21.24 -6.47 -21.71
C TYR A 305 -19.73 -6.63 -21.88
N ASP A 306 -18.94 -6.24 -20.89
CA ASP A 306 -17.49 -6.45 -20.92
C ASP A 306 -17.17 -7.93 -20.66
N ARG A 307 -16.13 -8.43 -21.32
CA ARG A 307 -15.60 -9.76 -21.02
C ARG A 307 -15.17 -9.83 -19.56
N TYR A 308 -15.41 -10.98 -18.94
CA TYR A 308 -15.13 -11.24 -17.51
C TYR A 308 -13.65 -10.99 -17.13
N ASP A 309 -12.73 -11.13 -18.08
CA ASP A 309 -11.30 -11.04 -17.87
C ASP A 309 -10.75 -9.60 -17.95
N ARG A 310 -11.57 -8.61 -18.27
CA ARG A 310 -11.10 -7.23 -18.42
C ARG A 310 -10.44 -6.63 -17.18
N PRO A 311 -10.95 -6.81 -15.99
CA PRO A 311 -10.27 -6.32 -14.79
C PRO A 311 -8.89 -6.96 -14.59
N TYR A 312 -8.74 -8.24 -14.94
CA TYR A 312 -7.48 -8.99 -14.80
C TYR A 312 -6.44 -8.53 -15.84
N ALA A 313 -6.88 -8.25 -17.07
CA ALA A 313 -6.01 -7.84 -18.17
C ALA A 313 -5.67 -6.33 -18.15
N ASN A 314 -6.43 -5.51 -17.43
CA ASN A 314 -6.36 -4.05 -17.46
C ASN A 314 -4.93 -3.52 -17.23
N ALA A 315 -4.28 -3.96 -16.16
CA ALA A 315 -2.92 -3.54 -15.84
C ALA A 315 -1.92 -3.87 -16.96
N GLY A 316 -1.99 -5.09 -17.50
CA GLY A 316 -1.10 -5.53 -18.58
C GLY A 316 -1.35 -4.81 -19.91
N ILE A 317 -2.61 -4.46 -20.22
CA ILE A 317 -2.94 -3.68 -21.44
C ILE A 317 -2.35 -2.28 -21.34
N MET A 318 -2.50 -1.59 -20.22
CA MET A 318 -1.94 -0.27 -20.00
C MET A 318 -0.40 -0.30 -20.00
N GLN A 319 0.22 -1.27 -19.32
CA GLN A 319 1.68 -1.41 -19.29
C GLN A 319 2.25 -1.63 -20.69
N LYS A 320 1.64 -2.48 -21.53
CA LYS A 320 2.06 -2.70 -22.92
C LYS A 320 1.88 -1.48 -23.81
N ALA A 321 0.96 -0.59 -23.49
CA ALA A 321 0.80 0.70 -24.16
C ALA A 321 1.86 1.74 -23.74
N GLY A 322 2.73 1.42 -22.77
CA GLY A 322 3.80 2.31 -22.29
C GLY A 322 3.44 3.07 -21.01
N VAL A 323 2.33 2.76 -20.37
CA VAL A 323 1.95 3.38 -19.09
C VAL A 323 2.78 2.78 -17.96
N LYS A 324 3.29 3.63 -17.06
CA LYS A 324 3.87 3.18 -15.79
C LYS A 324 2.75 2.76 -14.84
N VAL A 325 2.61 1.43 -14.59
CA VAL A 325 1.46 0.85 -13.88
C VAL A 325 1.90 0.19 -12.58
N ALA A 326 1.37 0.65 -11.44
CA ALA A 326 1.38 -0.06 -10.17
C ALA A 326 0.02 -0.69 -9.88
N ILE A 327 0.00 -1.71 -9.02
CA ILE A 327 -1.22 -2.42 -8.61
C ILE A 327 -1.56 -2.07 -7.16
N ARG A 328 -2.87 -1.93 -6.88
CA ARG A 328 -3.43 -1.79 -5.54
C ARG A 328 -4.52 -2.81 -5.29
N THR A 329 -4.73 -3.16 -4.03
CA THR A 329 -5.88 -3.97 -3.63
C THR A 329 -7.15 -3.14 -3.51
N ASN A 330 -7.05 -1.90 -3.08
CA ASN A 330 -8.17 -1.02 -2.72
C ASN A 330 -9.09 -1.67 -1.66
N GLU A 331 -8.50 -2.47 -0.79
CA GLU A 331 -9.15 -3.28 0.24
C GLU A 331 -8.58 -2.90 1.62
N VAL A 332 -9.23 -3.35 2.70
CA VAL A 332 -8.73 -3.23 4.07
C VAL A 332 -8.28 -4.61 4.55
N GLU A 333 -9.23 -5.48 4.87
CA GLU A 333 -8.96 -6.81 5.44
C GLU A 333 -8.27 -7.74 4.43
N ASN A 334 -8.43 -7.48 3.14
CA ASN A 334 -7.86 -8.28 2.05
C ASN A 334 -6.62 -7.65 1.39
N THR A 335 -6.02 -6.62 1.98
CA THR A 335 -4.73 -6.05 1.52
C THR A 335 -3.66 -7.14 1.39
N ARG A 336 -3.71 -8.18 2.21
CA ARG A 336 -2.86 -9.38 2.09
C ARG A 336 -2.93 -10.10 0.74
N ASN A 337 -3.97 -9.86 -0.06
CA ASN A 337 -4.18 -10.51 -1.36
C ASN A 337 -3.40 -9.81 -2.50
N LEU A 338 -2.62 -8.77 -2.23
CA LEU A 338 -1.83 -8.06 -3.24
C LEU A 338 -1.03 -9.00 -4.16
N PRO A 339 -0.31 -10.04 -3.66
CA PRO A 339 0.41 -10.96 -4.54
C PRO A 339 -0.53 -11.69 -5.52
N TYR A 340 -1.76 -12.00 -5.12
CA TYR A 340 -2.73 -12.65 -6.01
C TYR A 340 -3.30 -11.69 -7.05
N HIS A 341 -3.49 -10.41 -6.72
CA HIS A 341 -3.81 -9.38 -7.71
C HIS A 341 -2.73 -9.29 -8.78
N ALA A 342 -1.46 -9.30 -8.39
CA ALA A 342 -0.33 -9.31 -9.32
C ALA A 342 -0.27 -10.61 -10.13
N GLY A 343 -0.52 -11.76 -9.52
CA GLY A 343 -0.54 -13.08 -10.19
C GLY A 343 -1.62 -13.18 -11.27
N PHE A 344 -2.82 -12.66 -11.00
CA PHE A 344 -3.88 -12.58 -12.01
C PHE A 344 -3.49 -11.61 -13.14
N ALA A 345 -2.97 -10.44 -12.85
CA ALA A 345 -2.47 -9.52 -13.87
C ALA A 345 -1.37 -10.17 -14.73
N ALA A 346 -0.45 -10.91 -14.11
CA ALA A 346 0.60 -11.67 -14.80
C ALA A 346 0.02 -12.66 -15.79
N THR A 347 -0.93 -13.49 -15.33
CA THR A 347 -1.57 -14.55 -16.13
C THR A 347 -2.39 -13.99 -17.28
N TYR A 348 -3.05 -12.85 -17.07
CA TYR A 348 -3.91 -12.21 -18.07
C TYR A 348 -3.17 -11.19 -18.95
N GLY A 349 -1.87 -11.33 -19.07
CA GLY A 349 -1.10 -10.72 -20.13
C GLY A 349 -0.05 -9.70 -19.72
N MET A 350 0.11 -9.35 -18.45
CA MET A 350 1.19 -8.49 -17.97
C MET A 350 2.55 -9.22 -18.00
N GLY A 351 2.54 -10.51 -17.69
CA GLY A 351 3.73 -11.31 -17.49
C GLY A 351 4.24 -11.21 -16.04
N LYS A 352 4.94 -12.24 -15.59
CA LYS A 352 5.34 -12.41 -14.19
C LYS A 352 6.32 -11.32 -13.73
N GLU A 353 7.33 -11.04 -14.53
CA GLU A 353 8.37 -10.06 -14.20
C GLU A 353 7.76 -8.65 -14.04
N GLU A 354 6.94 -8.21 -15.00
CA GLU A 354 6.30 -6.91 -14.94
C GLU A 354 5.26 -6.81 -13.83
N ALA A 355 4.53 -7.88 -13.54
CA ALA A 355 3.59 -7.93 -12.42
C ALA A 355 4.32 -7.85 -11.06
N LEU A 356 5.50 -8.45 -10.94
CA LEU A 356 6.32 -8.31 -9.74
C LEU A 356 6.85 -6.87 -9.59
N LYS A 357 7.31 -6.26 -10.68
CA LYS A 357 7.69 -4.83 -10.69
C LYS A 357 6.51 -3.94 -10.32
N ALA A 358 5.30 -4.25 -10.78
CA ALA A 358 4.09 -3.47 -10.52
C ALA A 358 3.64 -3.47 -9.05
N VAL A 359 4.18 -4.36 -8.22
CA VAL A 359 3.93 -4.40 -6.76
C VAL A 359 5.21 -4.18 -5.93
N THR A 360 6.33 -3.80 -6.55
CA THR A 360 7.61 -3.56 -5.87
C THR A 360 8.27 -2.26 -6.35
N LEU A 361 9.00 -2.30 -7.45
CA LEU A 361 9.79 -1.17 -7.96
C LEU A 361 8.91 -0.05 -8.53
N VAL A 362 7.91 -0.39 -9.35
CA VAL A 362 7.09 0.64 -10.01
C VAL A 362 6.33 1.52 -9.02
N PRO A 363 5.63 1.00 -7.98
CA PRO A 363 5.04 1.88 -6.98
C PRO A 363 6.10 2.70 -6.22
N ALA A 364 7.29 2.15 -5.93
CA ALA A 364 8.36 2.92 -5.30
C ALA A 364 8.84 4.09 -6.18
N GLU A 365 8.92 3.88 -7.50
CA GLU A 365 9.24 4.96 -8.46
C GLU A 365 8.12 6.01 -8.54
N ILE A 366 6.86 5.58 -8.62
CA ILE A 366 5.68 6.47 -8.69
C ILE A 366 5.63 7.38 -7.46
N PHE A 367 5.94 6.83 -6.29
CA PHE A 367 5.97 7.57 -5.03
C PHE A 367 7.28 8.32 -4.77
N GLY A 368 8.29 8.19 -5.65
CA GLY A 368 9.58 8.86 -5.47
C GLY A 368 10.40 8.33 -4.29
N VAL A 369 10.24 7.06 -3.92
CA VAL A 369 10.96 6.39 -2.82
C VAL A 369 11.80 5.21 -3.31
N ALA A 370 12.07 5.12 -4.60
CA ALA A 370 12.83 4.02 -5.20
C ALA A 370 14.31 3.99 -4.78
N ASP A 371 14.82 5.08 -4.23
CA ASP A 371 16.13 5.15 -3.57
C ASP A 371 16.19 4.31 -2.28
N LYS A 372 15.03 4.03 -1.67
CA LYS A 372 14.88 3.30 -0.39
C LYS A 372 14.25 1.93 -0.54
N TYR A 373 13.26 1.77 -1.42
CA TYR A 373 12.40 0.58 -1.50
C TYR A 373 12.28 0.03 -2.93
N GLY A 374 11.64 -1.13 -3.08
CA GLY A 374 11.19 -1.69 -4.35
C GLY A 374 12.18 -2.62 -5.06
N SER A 375 13.43 -2.71 -4.62
CA SER A 375 14.44 -3.65 -5.14
C SER A 375 15.45 -4.02 -4.04
N LEU A 376 16.21 -5.11 -4.28
CA LEU A 376 17.23 -5.57 -3.34
C LEU A 376 18.61 -5.10 -3.81
N GLU A 377 19.02 -3.95 -3.31
CA GLU A 377 20.28 -3.30 -3.64
C GLU A 377 20.98 -2.79 -2.38
N LYS A 378 22.30 -2.79 -2.41
CA LYS A 378 23.13 -2.20 -1.35
C LYS A 378 22.74 -0.75 -1.07
N GLY A 379 22.52 -0.43 0.21
CA GLY A 379 22.16 0.90 0.70
C GLY A 379 20.66 1.13 0.83
N LYS A 380 19.80 0.31 0.22
CA LYS A 380 18.34 0.40 0.38
C LYS A 380 17.89 -0.15 1.72
N MET A 381 16.70 0.25 2.14
CA MET A 381 16.06 -0.26 3.36
C MET A 381 15.79 -1.76 3.20
N ALA A 382 15.99 -2.50 4.25
CA ALA A 382 15.75 -3.93 4.25
C ALA A 382 14.25 -4.23 4.46
N ASN A 383 13.45 -3.86 3.45
CA ASN A 383 12.07 -4.29 3.29
C ASN A 383 12.05 -5.45 2.31
N LEU A 384 11.94 -6.67 2.83
CA LEU A 384 12.02 -7.89 2.04
C LEU A 384 11.24 -9.04 2.68
N PHE A 385 10.97 -10.06 1.90
CA PHE A 385 10.37 -11.30 2.41
C PHE A 385 11.00 -12.53 1.75
N VAL A 386 10.92 -13.65 2.45
CA VAL A 386 11.51 -14.93 2.04
C VAL A 386 10.42 -15.97 1.90
N THR A 387 10.38 -16.68 0.76
CA THR A 387 9.31 -17.63 0.43
C THR A 387 9.85 -19.00 0.03
N THR A 388 9.00 -20.02 0.18
CA THR A 388 9.26 -21.38 -0.29
C THR A 388 9.00 -21.58 -1.79
N GLY A 389 8.53 -20.54 -2.50
CA GLY A 389 8.18 -20.63 -3.92
C GLY A 389 7.76 -19.30 -4.50
N ASP A 390 6.97 -19.34 -5.56
CA ASP A 390 6.43 -18.17 -6.24
C ASP A 390 5.41 -17.45 -5.34
N PRO A 391 5.58 -16.15 -5.02
CA PRO A 391 4.65 -15.42 -4.14
C PRO A 391 3.25 -15.27 -4.74
N PHE A 392 3.07 -15.45 -6.04
CA PHE A 392 1.78 -15.39 -6.71
C PHE A 392 0.96 -16.69 -6.58
N GLU A 393 1.58 -17.75 -6.08
CA GLU A 393 0.95 -19.05 -5.87
C GLU A 393 0.42 -19.18 -4.44
N THR A 394 -0.84 -19.57 -4.29
CA THR A 394 -1.50 -19.69 -2.96
C THR A 394 -0.88 -20.77 -2.07
N LYS A 395 -0.19 -21.76 -2.62
CA LYS A 395 0.53 -22.80 -1.87
C LYS A 395 1.86 -22.33 -1.28
N THR A 396 2.40 -21.20 -1.74
CA THR A 396 3.67 -20.65 -1.30
C THR A 396 3.54 -20.11 0.12
N GLN A 397 4.54 -20.39 0.95
CA GLN A 397 4.61 -19.90 2.31
C GLN A 397 5.69 -18.83 2.43
N VAL A 398 5.34 -17.71 3.00
CA VAL A 398 6.30 -16.70 3.47
C VAL A 398 6.88 -17.19 4.79
N LYS A 399 8.20 -17.28 4.89
CA LYS A 399 8.93 -17.77 6.08
C LYS A 399 9.49 -16.66 6.92
N TYR A 400 9.99 -15.59 6.30
CA TYR A 400 10.54 -14.42 6.98
C TYR A 400 10.07 -13.16 6.29
N VAL A 401 9.88 -12.12 7.10
CA VAL A 401 9.58 -10.76 6.62
C VAL A 401 10.48 -9.80 7.37
N PHE A 402 11.13 -8.91 6.64
CA PHE A 402 11.89 -7.81 7.19
C PHE A 402 11.27 -6.48 6.77
N ILE A 403 11.11 -5.57 7.72
CA ILE A 403 10.62 -4.20 7.49
C ILE A 403 11.56 -3.26 8.22
N ASP A 404 12.20 -2.33 7.49
CA ASP A 404 13.25 -1.45 8.00
C ASP A 404 14.35 -2.22 8.79
N GLY A 405 14.66 -3.43 8.30
CA GLY A 405 15.65 -4.33 8.90
C GLY A 405 15.19 -5.09 10.14
N TRP A 406 13.98 -4.86 10.62
CA TRP A 406 13.40 -5.64 11.72
C TRP A 406 12.91 -7.00 11.19
N ASN A 407 13.38 -8.08 11.77
CA ASN A 407 12.85 -9.43 11.53
C ASN A 407 11.48 -9.56 12.22
N ILE A 408 10.42 -9.58 11.42
CA ILE A 408 9.04 -9.53 11.89
C ILE A 408 8.56 -10.94 12.28
N PRO A 409 7.94 -11.14 13.45
CA PRO A 409 7.35 -12.42 13.81
C PRO A 409 6.25 -12.81 12.83
N MET A 410 6.28 -14.05 12.36
CA MET A 410 5.28 -14.62 11.45
C MET A 410 4.03 -15.07 12.20
N VAL A 411 3.50 -14.17 13.05
CA VAL A 411 2.33 -14.39 13.90
C VAL A 411 1.28 -13.33 13.57
N SER A 412 0.06 -13.78 13.36
CA SER A 412 -1.10 -12.92 13.12
C SER A 412 -2.28 -13.38 13.98
N ARG A 413 -3.33 -12.56 14.05
CA ARG A 413 -4.57 -12.98 14.72
C ARG A 413 -5.14 -14.28 14.16
N HIS A 414 -4.98 -14.51 12.85
CA HIS A 414 -5.43 -15.75 12.21
C HIS A 414 -4.64 -16.96 12.69
N THR A 415 -3.30 -16.88 12.78
CA THR A 415 -2.47 -18.00 13.27
C THR A 415 -2.74 -18.28 14.74
N GLN A 416 -2.92 -17.25 15.55
CA GLN A 416 -3.28 -17.39 16.97
C GLN A 416 -4.61 -18.10 17.16
N LEU A 417 -5.65 -17.68 16.43
CA LEU A 417 -6.95 -18.34 16.47
C LEU A 417 -6.87 -19.78 15.96
N TYR A 418 -6.12 -20.03 14.88
CA TYR A 418 -5.90 -21.39 14.38
C TYR A 418 -5.32 -22.30 15.46
N GLU A 419 -4.24 -21.88 16.14
CA GLU A 419 -3.62 -22.65 17.23
C GLU A 419 -4.55 -22.82 18.43
N GLU A 420 -5.30 -21.77 18.81
CA GLU A 420 -6.27 -21.84 19.88
C GLU A 420 -7.35 -22.89 19.59
N TYR A 421 -7.96 -22.85 18.39
CA TYR A 421 -9.05 -23.76 18.05
C TYR A 421 -8.56 -25.19 17.77
N LEU A 422 -7.35 -25.35 17.25
CA LEU A 422 -6.77 -26.67 17.02
C LEU A 422 -6.52 -27.44 18.34
N ASN A 423 -6.16 -26.71 19.40
CA ASN A 423 -5.83 -27.28 20.71
C ASN A 423 -6.99 -27.23 21.72
N ARG A 424 -8.17 -26.73 21.30
CA ARG A 424 -9.36 -26.65 22.16
C ARG A 424 -9.95 -28.04 22.43
N ALA A 425 -10.49 -28.25 23.66
CA ALA A 425 -11.17 -29.51 23.98
C ALA A 425 -12.73 -29.33 23.93
N PRO A 426 -13.49 -30.16 23.18
CA PRO A 426 -12.97 -31.14 22.23
C PRO A 426 -12.31 -30.47 21.03
N GLY A 427 -11.15 -30.96 20.68
CA GLY A 427 -10.38 -30.44 19.53
C GLY A 427 -10.93 -30.90 18.19
N VAL A 428 -10.33 -30.37 17.11
CA VAL A 428 -10.52 -30.93 15.76
C VAL A 428 -9.62 -32.15 15.65
N GLU A 429 -10.20 -33.30 15.29
CA GLU A 429 -9.42 -34.50 14.95
C GLU A 429 -8.49 -34.17 13.77
N LYS A 430 -7.20 -34.50 13.93
CA LYS A 430 -6.17 -34.24 12.89
C LYS A 430 -6.20 -35.29 11.80
#